data_953f300237daa89a213f31f5b1b0e751
#
_entry.id   953f300237daa89a213f31f5b1b0e751
#
_cell.length_a   1.000
_cell.length_b   1.000
_cell.length_c   1.000
_cell.angle_alpha   90.00
_cell.angle_beta   90.00
_cell.angle_gamma   90.00
#
_symmetry.space_group_name_H-M   'P 1'
#
loop_
_entity.id
_entity.type
_entity.pdbx_description
1 polymer ?
#
loop_
_entity_poly.entity_id
_entity_poly.type
_entity_poly.pdbx_seq_one_letter_code
_entity_poly.pdbx_strand_id
1 'polypeptide(L)'
;AEAFSREPVPDAVFLVSPTYEGRIADIETIAKLVHSKGIPLIVDEAHGAHLGLAEGFAKNSCQCGADLVIHSVHKTLPALTQSALLHVNGRLVDRERLRRFLHIYQSSSPSYVLMAGIDNALQLVKEQGDYLFARLQVNYLRMLTELSECRNLHFLPLDARQDIGKLVILSSKAGLSGQQIYDILLEEYHLQLEMAAADHCLAMFTIGDSDEAYTRMTDALLAIDRDISAGKWQTQPQTEGGDSRETSLYH
;
A
#
# COMPACT_ATOMS: atom_id res chain seq x y z
N ALA A 1 23.16 2.48 6.86
CA ALA A 1 24.57 2.35 7.25
C ALA A 1 24.83 3.07 8.58
N GLU A 2 24.39 4.30 8.75
CA GLU A 2 24.64 5.11 9.96
C GLU A 2 24.08 4.46 11.24
N ALA A 3 22.89 3.83 11.17
CA ALA A 3 22.28 3.14 12.32
C ALA A 3 23.17 2.00 12.88
N PHE A 4 24.03 1.39 12.04
CA PHE A 4 24.92 0.31 12.44
C PHE A 4 26.31 0.77 12.90
N SER A 5 26.57 2.07 12.89
CA SER A 5 27.78 2.65 13.50
C SER A 5 27.60 2.96 14.99
N ARG A 6 26.39 2.77 15.52
CA ARG A 6 26.06 2.98 16.95
C ARG A 6 26.17 1.66 17.72
N GLU A 7 26.68 1.75 18.92
CA GLU A 7 26.71 0.63 19.87
C GLU A 7 25.53 0.79 20.88
N PRO A 8 24.83 -0.28 21.28
CA PRO A 8 25.01 -1.67 20.79
C PRO A 8 24.38 -1.92 19.42
N VAL A 9 24.90 -2.94 18.70
CA VAL A 9 24.31 -3.43 17.45
C VAL A 9 22.89 -3.96 17.76
N PRO A 10 21.85 -3.60 16.97
CA PRO A 10 20.49 -4.08 17.23
C PRO A 10 20.35 -5.59 17.00
N ASP A 11 19.42 -6.22 17.70
CA ASP A 11 19.12 -7.66 17.55
C ASP A 11 18.35 -7.97 16.25
N ALA A 12 17.66 -7.00 15.69
CA ALA A 12 16.89 -7.12 14.44
C ALA A 12 16.66 -5.75 13.81
N VAL A 13 16.35 -5.74 12.51
CA VAL A 13 15.82 -4.56 11.82
C VAL A 13 14.36 -4.84 11.46
N PHE A 14 13.47 -3.91 11.78
CA PHE A 14 12.06 -3.95 11.41
C PHE A 14 11.73 -2.78 10.49
N LEU A 15 11.05 -3.07 9.38
CA LEU A 15 10.62 -2.08 8.38
C LEU A 15 9.17 -2.31 7.99
N VAL A 16 8.51 -1.24 7.53
CA VAL A 16 7.21 -1.30 6.85
C VAL A 16 7.44 -1.00 5.37
N SER A 17 7.06 -1.93 4.49
CA SER A 17 7.16 -1.76 3.03
C SER A 17 6.17 -2.70 2.32
N PRO A 18 5.25 -2.18 1.48
CA PRO A 18 5.07 -0.76 1.16
C PRO A 18 4.64 0.08 2.35
N THR A 19 4.86 1.41 2.28
CA THR A 19 4.16 2.34 3.19
C THR A 19 2.66 2.33 2.90
N TYR A 20 1.89 3.02 3.72
CA TYR A 20 0.43 3.09 3.52
C TYR A 20 0.08 3.71 2.17
N GLU A 21 0.85 4.72 1.74
CA GLU A 21 0.71 5.40 0.44
C GLU A 21 1.30 4.60 -0.73
N GLY A 22 1.90 3.45 -0.45
CA GLY A 22 2.38 2.53 -1.49
C GLY A 22 3.86 2.68 -1.86
N ARG A 23 4.69 3.38 -1.04
CA ARG A 23 6.14 3.48 -1.32
C ARG A 23 6.86 2.19 -0.92
N ILE A 24 7.60 1.63 -1.85
CA ILE A 24 8.34 0.38 -1.71
C ILE A 24 9.81 0.67 -1.41
N ALA A 25 10.31 0.13 -0.31
CA ALA A 25 11.72 0.26 0.08
C ALA A 25 12.63 -0.66 -0.75
N ASP A 26 13.91 -0.31 -0.84
CA ASP A 26 14.93 -1.18 -1.45
C ASP A 26 15.32 -2.31 -0.48
N ILE A 27 14.39 -3.26 -0.32
CA ILE A 27 14.55 -4.37 0.63
C ILE A 27 15.78 -5.21 0.32
N GLU A 28 16.12 -5.40 -0.96
CA GLU A 28 17.28 -6.23 -1.35
C GLU A 28 18.59 -5.62 -0.87
N THR A 29 18.77 -4.32 -1.04
CA THR A 29 19.97 -3.61 -0.55
C THR A 29 20.00 -3.57 0.98
N ILE A 30 18.84 -3.35 1.62
CA ILE A 30 18.72 -3.33 3.08
C ILE A 30 19.03 -4.72 3.65
N ALA A 31 18.48 -5.79 3.08
CA ALA A 31 18.73 -7.17 3.50
C ALA A 31 20.24 -7.50 3.45
N LYS A 32 20.92 -7.19 2.34
CA LYS A 32 22.38 -7.39 2.21
C LYS A 32 23.16 -6.67 3.31
N LEU A 33 22.78 -5.43 3.62
CA LEU A 33 23.43 -4.66 4.69
C LEU A 33 23.17 -5.26 6.08
N VAL A 34 21.93 -5.59 6.39
CA VAL A 34 21.51 -6.16 7.67
C VAL A 34 22.17 -7.52 7.91
N HIS A 35 22.17 -8.39 6.88
CA HIS A 35 22.82 -9.71 6.95
C HIS A 35 24.34 -9.64 7.07
N SER A 36 24.99 -8.56 6.58
CA SER A 36 26.44 -8.37 6.80
C SER A 36 26.79 -8.20 8.29
N LYS A 37 25.81 -7.93 9.13
CA LYS A 37 25.94 -7.84 10.60
C LYS A 37 25.42 -9.10 11.31
N GLY A 38 24.95 -10.11 10.58
CA GLY A 38 24.44 -11.36 11.15
C GLY A 38 23.11 -11.22 11.87
N ILE A 39 22.33 -10.16 11.60
CA ILE A 39 21.03 -9.89 12.22
C ILE A 39 19.89 -10.06 11.23
N PRO A 40 18.67 -10.47 11.68
CA PRO A 40 17.53 -10.66 10.81
C PRO A 40 16.85 -9.36 10.39
N LEU A 41 16.30 -9.36 9.17
CA LEU A 41 15.40 -8.34 8.64
C LEU A 41 13.96 -8.81 8.71
N ILE A 42 13.10 -8.02 9.38
CA ILE A 42 11.66 -8.24 9.51
C ILE A 42 10.96 -7.16 8.71
N VAL A 43 10.04 -7.55 7.83
CA VAL A 43 9.27 -6.61 7.02
C VAL A 43 7.78 -6.79 7.28
N ASP A 44 7.14 -5.73 7.73
CA ASP A 44 5.69 -5.63 7.66
C ASP A 44 5.30 -5.23 6.23
N GLU A 45 4.89 -6.21 5.47
CA GLU A 45 4.42 -6.09 4.09
C GLU A 45 2.89 -6.29 4.02
N ALA A 46 2.17 -5.83 5.06
CA ALA A 46 0.74 -6.00 5.15
C ALA A 46 -0.02 -5.45 3.93
N HIS A 47 0.46 -4.36 3.33
CA HIS A 47 -0.11 -3.77 2.11
C HIS A 47 0.51 -4.30 0.81
N GLY A 48 1.38 -5.31 0.87
CA GLY A 48 2.14 -5.83 -0.27
C GLY A 48 1.92 -7.32 -0.55
N ALA A 49 0.84 -7.94 -0.05
CA ALA A 49 0.61 -9.38 -0.28
C ALA A 49 0.49 -9.77 -1.76
N HIS A 50 0.22 -8.82 -2.64
CA HIS A 50 0.14 -9.00 -4.10
C HIS A 50 1.49 -8.80 -4.81
N LEU A 51 2.49 -8.23 -4.15
CA LEU A 51 3.81 -7.99 -4.75
C LEU A 51 4.50 -9.31 -5.12
N GLY A 52 5.21 -9.29 -6.23
CA GLY A 52 5.96 -10.45 -6.75
C GLY A 52 5.10 -11.59 -7.31
N LEU A 53 3.78 -11.39 -7.44
CA LEU A 53 2.85 -12.40 -7.96
C LEU A 53 2.60 -12.27 -9.47
N ALA A 54 2.96 -11.14 -10.08
CA ALA A 54 2.82 -10.92 -11.52
C ALA A 54 3.93 -10.03 -12.08
N GLU A 55 4.15 -10.11 -13.40
CA GLU A 55 5.06 -9.22 -14.11
C GLU A 55 4.58 -7.76 -14.00
N GLY A 56 5.52 -6.83 -13.89
CA GLY A 56 5.23 -5.40 -13.73
C GLY A 56 4.98 -4.96 -12.28
N PHE A 57 4.81 -5.88 -11.34
CA PHE A 57 4.81 -5.59 -9.91
C PHE A 57 6.21 -5.77 -9.30
N ALA A 58 6.53 -4.95 -8.29
CA ALA A 58 7.79 -5.09 -7.56
C ALA A 58 7.91 -6.49 -6.93
N LYS A 59 9.15 -6.96 -6.73
CA LYS A 59 9.39 -8.17 -5.95
C LYS A 59 8.88 -8.00 -4.53
N ASN A 60 8.33 -9.06 -3.94
CA ASN A 60 8.00 -9.06 -2.52
C ASN A 60 9.25 -9.17 -1.63
N SER A 61 9.09 -8.85 -0.35
CA SER A 61 10.22 -8.86 0.60
C SER A 61 10.84 -10.24 0.81
N CYS A 62 10.07 -11.33 0.63
CA CYS A 62 10.63 -12.69 0.66
C CYS A 62 11.63 -12.92 -0.48
N GLN A 63 11.29 -12.48 -1.69
CA GLN A 63 12.15 -12.59 -2.87
C GLN A 63 13.38 -11.66 -2.75
N CYS A 64 13.25 -10.58 -1.98
CA CYS A 64 14.33 -9.62 -1.73
C CYS A 64 15.24 -10.00 -0.55
N GLY A 65 14.96 -11.13 0.13
CA GLY A 65 15.84 -11.68 1.16
C GLY A 65 15.48 -11.30 2.60
N ALA A 66 14.29 -10.77 2.88
CA ALA A 66 13.83 -10.58 4.26
C ALA A 66 13.63 -11.94 4.97
N ASP A 67 13.94 -12.00 6.27
CA ASP A 67 13.88 -13.23 7.08
C ASP A 67 12.48 -13.52 7.61
N LEU A 68 11.74 -12.47 8.01
CA LEU A 68 10.33 -12.53 8.37
C LEU A 68 9.55 -11.52 7.53
N VAL A 69 8.44 -11.97 6.95
CA VAL A 69 7.55 -11.08 6.18
C VAL A 69 6.12 -11.34 6.59
N ILE A 70 5.38 -10.26 6.87
CA ILE A 70 3.99 -10.29 7.28
C ILE A 70 3.12 -9.80 6.13
N HIS A 71 2.20 -10.63 5.65
CA HIS A 71 1.21 -10.27 4.64
C HIS A 71 -0.19 -10.26 5.24
N SER A 72 -0.91 -9.14 5.13
CA SER A 72 -2.36 -9.12 5.34
C SER A 72 -3.04 -9.47 4.02
N VAL A 73 -3.36 -10.76 3.84
CA VAL A 73 -3.88 -11.26 2.56
C VAL A 73 -5.19 -10.56 2.17
N HIS A 74 -6.02 -10.22 3.17
CA HIS A 74 -7.32 -9.56 2.99
C HIS A 74 -7.25 -8.10 2.52
N LYS A 75 -6.08 -7.47 2.52
CA LYS A 75 -5.96 -6.05 2.11
C LYS A 75 -5.82 -5.89 0.60
N THR A 76 -5.07 -6.78 -0.03
CA THR A 76 -4.71 -6.64 -1.45
C THR A 76 -5.05 -7.87 -2.30
N LEU A 77 -5.48 -8.96 -1.67
CA LEU A 77 -5.97 -10.17 -2.33
C LEU A 77 -7.38 -10.52 -1.80
N PRO A 78 -8.19 -11.28 -2.54
CA PRO A 78 -9.60 -11.53 -2.24
C PRO A 78 -9.80 -12.57 -1.11
N ALA A 79 -9.16 -12.35 0.03
CA ALA A 79 -9.36 -13.15 1.24
C ALA A 79 -10.29 -12.43 2.23
N LEU A 80 -10.87 -13.20 3.15
CA LEU A 80 -11.71 -12.63 4.21
C LEU A 80 -10.89 -11.79 5.19
N THR A 81 -11.49 -10.74 5.75
CA THR A 81 -10.88 -9.89 6.78
C THR A 81 -10.30 -10.71 7.93
N GLN A 82 -9.21 -10.24 8.52
CA GLN A 82 -8.38 -10.90 9.53
C GLN A 82 -7.49 -12.05 9.01
N SER A 83 -7.39 -12.22 7.69
CA SER A 83 -6.53 -13.22 7.07
C SER A 83 -5.10 -12.69 6.90
N ALA A 84 -4.14 -13.34 7.51
CA ALA A 84 -2.73 -12.96 7.41
C ALA A 84 -1.82 -14.19 7.26
N LEU A 85 -0.66 -13.99 6.66
CA LEU A 85 0.41 -14.96 6.54
C LEU A 85 1.70 -14.39 7.15
N LEU A 86 2.44 -15.25 7.86
CA LEU A 86 3.79 -14.97 8.31
C LEU A 86 4.75 -15.90 7.55
N HIS A 87 5.59 -15.31 6.73
CA HIS A 87 6.64 -16.02 6.01
C HIS A 87 7.93 -16.05 6.82
N VAL A 88 8.59 -17.19 6.86
CA VAL A 88 9.85 -17.40 7.58
C VAL A 88 10.90 -17.92 6.62
N ASN A 89 11.85 -17.07 6.27
CA ASN A 89 12.93 -17.38 5.34
C ASN A 89 14.27 -17.48 6.07
N GLY A 90 15.27 -17.97 5.40
CA GLY A 90 16.64 -17.97 5.92
C GLY A 90 16.86 -18.79 7.20
N ARG A 91 17.94 -18.44 7.91
CA ARG A 91 18.42 -19.15 9.11
C ARG A 91 18.65 -18.27 10.32
N LEU A 92 18.45 -16.93 10.18
CA LEU A 92 18.72 -15.97 11.26
C LEU A 92 17.60 -15.91 12.30
N VAL A 93 16.43 -16.49 12.00
CA VAL A 93 15.29 -16.52 12.91
C VAL A 93 15.21 -17.88 13.60
N ASP A 94 15.16 -17.87 14.92
CA ASP A 94 14.87 -19.05 15.75
C ASP A 94 13.39 -19.44 15.57
N ARG A 95 13.16 -20.50 14.78
CA ARG A 95 11.81 -20.98 14.43
C ARG A 95 11.08 -21.59 15.62
N GLU A 96 11.76 -22.16 16.59
CA GLU A 96 11.11 -22.74 17.79
C GLU A 96 10.65 -21.63 18.71
N ARG A 97 11.48 -20.62 18.93
CA ARG A 97 11.11 -19.44 19.69
C ARG A 97 9.95 -18.69 19.03
N LEU A 98 9.99 -18.53 17.69
CA LEU A 98 8.89 -17.91 16.94
C LEU A 98 7.59 -18.68 17.13
N ARG A 99 7.58 -20.01 16.96
CA ARG A 99 6.39 -20.85 17.18
C ARG A 99 5.83 -20.69 18.59
N ARG A 100 6.69 -20.62 19.60
CA ARG A 100 6.27 -20.41 20.99
C ARG A 100 5.49 -19.09 21.12
N PHE A 101 5.99 -18.01 20.54
CA PHE A 101 5.29 -16.71 20.60
C PHE A 101 3.99 -16.72 19.77
N LEU A 102 3.98 -17.36 18.62
CA LEU A 102 2.75 -17.54 17.84
C LEU A 102 1.69 -18.28 18.67
N HIS A 103 2.04 -19.36 19.38
CA HIS A 103 1.11 -20.07 20.27
C HIS A 103 0.58 -19.21 21.42
N ILE A 104 1.34 -18.23 21.89
CA ILE A 104 0.91 -17.34 22.98
C ILE A 104 -0.06 -16.28 22.44
N TYR A 105 0.19 -15.73 21.25
CA TYR A 105 -0.54 -14.58 20.73
C TYR A 105 -1.63 -14.93 19.71
N GLN A 106 -1.58 -16.11 19.10
CA GLN A 106 -2.62 -16.58 18.19
C GLN A 106 -3.79 -17.21 18.94
N SER A 107 -4.95 -17.29 18.26
CA SER A 107 -6.11 -18.02 18.76
C SER A 107 -5.80 -19.50 18.94
N SER A 108 -6.27 -20.11 20.04
CA SER A 108 -6.26 -21.57 20.25
C SER A 108 -7.27 -22.32 19.38
N SER A 109 -8.23 -21.59 18.79
CA SER A 109 -9.30 -22.14 17.94
C SER A 109 -9.31 -21.39 16.60
N PRO A 110 -8.44 -21.74 15.64
CA PRO A 110 -8.37 -21.06 14.36
C PRO A 110 -9.66 -21.24 13.57
N SER A 111 -10.10 -20.18 12.90
CA SER A 111 -11.28 -20.23 12.02
C SER A 111 -10.95 -20.96 10.72
N TYR A 112 -11.56 -22.12 10.49
CA TYR A 112 -11.43 -22.83 9.23
C TYR A 112 -12.01 -22.04 8.04
N VAL A 113 -13.00 -21.18 8.28
CA VAL A 113 -13.58 -20.28 7.24
C VAL A 113 -12.52 -19.29 6.76
N LEU A 114 -11.77 -18.67 7.68
CA LEU A 114 -10.67 -17.76 7.32
C LEU A 114 -9.53 -18.50 6.60
N MET A 115 -9.20 -19.71 7.06
CA MET A 115 -8.17 -20.53 6.40
C MET A 115 -8.60 -20.93 4.97
N ALA A 116 -9.84 -21.36 4.78
CA ALA A 116 -10.40 -21.63 3.46
C ALA A 116 -10.44 -20.38 2.57
N GLY A 117 -10.72 -19.21 3.15
CA GLY A 117 -10.66 -17.92 2.45
C GLY A 117 -9.25 -17.60 1.93
N ILE A 118 -8.22 -17.85 2.71
CA ILE A 118 -6.81 -17.70 2.27
C ILE A 118 -6.52 -18.67 1.14
N ASP A 119 -6.87 -19.96 1.30
CA ASP A 119 -6.62 -20.99 0.29
C ASP A 119 -7.31 -20.66 -1.04
N ASN A 120 -8.57 -20.27 -0.99
CA ASN A 120 -9.32 -19.82 -2.18
C ASN A 120 -8.70 -18.61 -2.86
N ALA A 121 -8.24 -17.63 -2.10
CA ALA A 121 -7.58 -16.44 -2.66
C ALA A 121 -6.28 -16.81 -3.38
N LEU A 122 -5.47 -17.70 -2.79
CA LEU A 122 -4.24 -18.19 -3.41
C LEU A 122 -4.52 -19.05 -4.63
N GLN A 123 -5.56 -19.88 -4.59
CA GLN A 123 -5.97 -20.69 -5.74
C GLN A 123 -6.43 -19.82 -6.91
N LEU A 124 -7.24 -18.77 -6.64
CA LEU A 124 -7.66 -17.80 -7.65
C LEU A 124 -6.45 -17.12 -8.31
N VAL A 125 -5.50 -16.66 -7.50
CA VAL A 125 -4.25 -16.04 -8.02
C VAL A 125 -3.47 -17.04 -8.86
N LYS A 126 -3.36 -18.29 -8.44
CA LYS A 126 -2.67 -19.34 -9.20
C LYS A 126 -3.33 -19.62 -10.56
N GLU A 127 -4.65 -19.60 -10.63
CA GLU A 127 -5.42 -19.97 -11.83
C GLU A 127 -5.62 -18.79 -12.78
N GLN A 128 -5.82 -17.60 -12.25
CA GLN A 128 -6.24 -16.42 -13.01
C GLN A 128 -5.36 -15.17 -12.77
N GLY A 129 -4.29 -15.28 -11.97
CA GLY A 129 -3.47 -14.15 -11.54
C GLY A 129 -2.93 -13.34 -12.72
N ASP A 130 -2.38 -13.98 -13.73
CA ASP A 130 -1.82 -13.30 -14.91
C ASP A 130 -2.85 -12.36 -15.57
N TYR A 131 -4.07 -12.86 -15.76
CA TYR A 131 -5.17 -12.07 -16.33
C TYR A 131 -5.62 -10.94 -15.40
N LEU A 132 -5.84 -11.24 -14.11
CA LEU A 132 -6.38 -10.29 -13.15
C LEU A 132 -5.39 -9.15 -12.86
N PHE A 133 -4.11 -9.45 -12.71
CA PHE A 133 -3.08 -8.44 -12.51
C PHE A 133 -2.82 -7.60 -13.77
N ALA A 134 -2.83 -8.21 -14.95
CA ALA A 134 -2.73 -7.46 -16.20
C ALA A 134 -3.91 -6.49 -16.37
N ARG A 135 -5.14 -6.92 -16.04
CA ARG A 135 -6.34 -6.08 -16.05
C ARG A 135 -6.20 -4.90 -15.07
N LEU A 136 -5.74 -5.15 -13.85
CA LEU A 136 -5.48 -4.10 -12.86
C LEU A 136 -4.49 -3.06 -13.43
N GLN A 137 -3.36 -3.51 -13.96
CA GLN A 137 -2.35 -2.61 -14.54
C GLN A 137 -2.91 -1.75 -15.68
N VAL A 138 -3.60 -2.36 -16.63
CA VAL A 138 -4.18 -1.66 -17.78
C VAL A 138 -5.18 -0.60 -17.33
N ASN A 139 -6.09 -0.95 -16.43
CA ASN A 139 -7.10 -0.02 -15.93
C ASN A 139 -6.47 1.11 -15.11
N TYR A 140 -5.51 0.80 -14.24
CA TYR A 140 -4.83 1.79 -13.43
C TYR A 140 -4.04 2.79 -14.28
N LEU A 141 -3.29 2.33 -15.29
CA LEU A 141 -2.52 3.19 -16.20
C LEU A 141 -3.44 4.04 -17.08
N ARG A 142 -4.56 3.49 -17.55
CA ARG A 142 -5.58 4.24 -18.28
C ARG A 142 -6.14 5.37 -17.40
N MET A 143 -6.56 5.06 -16.18
CA MET A 143 -7.05 6.04 -15.21
C MET A 143 -6.03 7.16 -14.97
N LEU A 144 -4.75 6.85 -14.73
CA LEU A 144 -3.72 7.87 -14.55
C LEU A 144 -3.53 8.75 -15.79
N THR A 145 -3.64 8.16 -17.00
CA THR A 145 -3.56 8.92 -18.25
C THR A 145 -4.71 9.91 -18.37
N GLU A 146 -5.93 9.51 -18.08
CA GLU A 146 -7.11 10.38 -18.10
C GLU A 146 -7.04 11.45 -17.01
N LEU A 147 -6.60 11.10 -15.81
CA LEU A 147 -6.42 12.02 -14.68
C LEU A 147 -5.27 13.02 -14.89
N SER A 148 -4.39 12.82 -15.87
CA SER A 148 -3.34 13.79 -16.21
C SER A 148 -3.90 15.12 -16.74
N GLU A 149 -5.17 15.17 -17.11
CA GLU A 149 -5.88 16.38 -17.52
C GLU A 149 -6.30 17.28 -16.35
N CYS A 150 -6.27 16.78 -15.11
CA CYS A 150 -6.60 17.54 -13.92
C CYS A 150 -5.63 18.73 -13.72
N ARG A 151 -6.18 19.86 -13.30
CA ARG A 151 -5.44 21.12 -13.07
C ARG A 151 -5.26 21.44 -11.60
N ASN A 152 -6.22 21.06 -10.78
CA ASN A 152 -6.30 21.35 -9.34
C ASN A 152 -5.94 20.13 -8.49
N LEU A 153 -6.43 18.96 -8.88
CA LEU A 153 -6.05 17.71 -8.25
C LEU A 153 -4.73 17.20 -8.83
N HIS A 154 -3.87 16.73 -7.96
CA HIS A 154 -2.61 16.10 -8.36
C HIS A 154 -2.52 14.70 -7.78
N PHE A 155 -1.74 13.87 -8.42
CA PHE A 155 -1.58 12.48 -8.05
C PHE A 155 -0.11 12.15 -7.83
N LEU A 156 0.18 11.30 -6.86
CA LEU A 156 1.55 10.86 -6.65
C LEU A 156 2.03 10.14 -7.92
N PRO A 157 3.19 10.53 -8.49
CA PRO A 157 3.70 9.91 -9.71
C PRO A 157 3.97 8.42 -9.53
N LEU A 158 3.60 7.63 -10.53
CA LEU A 158 3.98 6.22 -10.59
C LEU A 158 5.44 6.11 -11.02
N ASP A 159 6.29 5.60 -10.15
CA ASP A 159 7.68 5.26 -10.43
C ASP A 159 7.97 3.80 -10.05
N ALA A 160 9.20 3.33 -10.25
CA ALA A 160 9.61 1.95 -9.97
C ALA A 160 9.45 1.52 -8.49
N ARG A 161 9.20 2.47 -7.58
CA ARG A 161 9.01 2.25 -6.15
C ARG A 161 7.61 2.59 -5.67
N GLN A 162 6.67 2.85 -6.57
CA GLN A 162 5.27 3.10 -6.24
C GLN A 162 4.42 1.88 -6.59
N ASP A 163 3.63 1.44 -5.61
CA ASP A 163 2.67 0.36 -5.79
C ASP A 163 1.53 0.78 -6.72
N ILE A 164 1.29 0.00 -7.78
CA ILE A 164 0.22 0.20 -8.78
C ILE A 164 -1.17 0.06 -8.13
N GLY A 165 -1.42 -0.33 -7.02
CA GLY A 165 -2.74 -0.36 -6.38
C GLY A 165 -3.05 0.88 -5.55
N LYS A 166 -2.16 1.87 -5.49
CA LYS A 166 -2.27 2.98 -4.55
C LYS A 166 -2.36 4.33 -5.26
N LEU A 167 -3.59 4.85 -5.39
CA LEU A 167 -3.82 6.20 -5.92
C LEU A 167 -3.82 7.21 -4.77
N VAL A 168 -2.73 7.93 -4.62
CA VAL A 168 -2.62 9.04 -3.67
C VAL A 168 -3.05 10.33 -4.36
N ILE A 169 -4.13 10.93 -3.87
CA ILE A 169 -4.75 12.15 -4.39
C ILE A 169 -4.28 13.30 -3.52
N LEU A 170 -3.42 14.15 -4.04
CA LEU A 170 -2.84 15.28 -3.35
C LEU A 170 -3.79 16.48 -3.40
N SER A 171 -4.08 17.08 -2.25
CA SER A 171 -5.03 18.18 -2.10
C SER A 171 -4.36 19.56 -2.08
N SER A 172 -3.04 19.64 -1.99
CA SER A 172 -2.29 20.87 -1.72
C SER A 172 -2.56 22.04 -2.70
N LYS A 173 -2.92 21.73 -3.95
CA LYS A 173 -3.25 22.74 -4.96
C LYS A 173 -4.76 22.88 -5.20
N ALA A 174 -5.56 22.00 -4.64
CA ALA A 174 -7.00 22.01 -4.80
C ALA A 174 -7.70 23.06 -3.92
N GLY A 175 -7.00 23.62 -2.93
CA GLY A 175 -7.59 24.49 -1.91
C GLY A 175 -8.54 23.74 -0.97
N LEU A 176 -8.52 22.41 -1.00
CA LEU A 176 -9.30 21.52 -0.14
C LEU A 176 -8.34 20.68 0.70
N SER A 177 -8.80 20.18 1.83
CA SER A 177 -8.07 19.15 2.57
C SER A 177 -8.30 17.76 1.96
N GLY A 178 -7.43 16.80 2.28
CA GLY A 178 -7.66 15.40 1.90
C GLY A 178 -8.98 14.87 2.45
N GLN A 179 -9.38 15.28 3.67
CA GLN A 179 -10.68 14.91 4.24
C GLN A 179 -11.85 15.45 3.42
N GLN A 180 -11.79 16.72 2.97
CA GLN A 180 -12.86 17.30 2.15
C GLN A 180 -13.01 16.56 0.80
N ILE A 181 -11.90 16.19 0.15
CA ILE A 181 -11.95 15.39 -1.09
C ILE A 181 -12.56 14.00 -0.80
N TYR A 182 -12.17 13.37 0.31
CA TYR A 182 -12.72 12.10 0.75
C TYR A 182 -14.25 12.19 0.95
N ASP A 183 -14.73 13.21 1.68
CA ASP A 183 -16.15 13.39 1.99
C ASP A 183 -16.96 13.65 0.71
N ILE A 184 -16.44 14.47 -0.22
CA ILE A 184 -17.08 14.70 -1.53
C ILE A 184 -17.21 13.39 -2.32
N LEU A 185 -16.15 12.59 -2.39
CA LEU A 185 -16.17 11.31 -3.09
C LEU A 185 -17.16 10.33 -2.46
N LEU A 186 -17.24 10.30 -1.13
CA LEU A 186 -18.17 9.44 -0.40
C LEU A 186 -19.62 9.88 -0.56
N GLU A 187 -19.91 11.17 -0.33
CA GLU A 187 -21.27 11.67 -0.23
C GLU A 187 -21.94 11.90 -1.60
N GLU A 188 -21.17 12.46 -2.58
CA GLU A 188 -21.74 12.80 -3.89
C GLU A 188 -21.56 11.69 -4.93
N TYR A 189 -20.45 10.93 -4.85
CA TYR A 189 -20.13 9.90 -5.85
C TYR A 189 -20.28 8.47 -5.33
N HIS A 190 -20.54 8.29 -4.03
CA HIS A 190 -20.65 6.98 -3.36
C HIS A 190 -19.38 6.13 -3.57
N LEU A 191 -18.22 6.78 -3.48
CA LEU A 191 -16.89 6.20 -3.57
C LEU A 191 -16.18 6.35 -2.24
N GLN A 192 -16.08 5.26 -1.49
CA GLN A 192 -15.36 5.23 -0.23
C GLN A 192 -13.87 4.96 -0.49
N LEU A 193 -13.02 5.83 0.00
CA LEU A 193 -11.57 5.67 -0.06
C LEU A 193 -11.04 4.91 1.15
N GLU A 194 -9.78 4.55 1.12
CA GLU A 194 -9.09 3.85 2.21
C GLU A 194 -8.84 4.78 3.41
N MET A 195 -8.39 6.00 3.14
CA MET A 195 -8.10 6.96 4.20
C MET A 195 -8.03 8.39 3.68
N ALA A 196 -8.10 9.35 4.59
CA ALA A 196 -7.82 10.76 4.35
C ALA A 196 -6.82 11.30 5.39
N ALA A 197 -5.97 12.22 4.95
CA ALA A 197 -5.04 13.00 5.75
C ALA A 197 -5.29 14.49 5.51
N ALA A 198 -4.48 15.36 6.10
CA ALA A 198 -4.64 16.81 5.95
C ALA A 198 -4.39 17.28 4.50
N ASP A 199 -3.42 16.68 3.82
CA ASP A 199 -2.88 17.10 2.53
C ASP A 199 -3.13 16.09 1.39
N HIS A 200 -3.70 14.92 1.70
CA HIS A 200 -4.02 13.91 0.68
C HIS A 200 -5.12 12.95 1.13
N CYS A 201 -5.66 12.19 0.19
CA CYS A 201 -6.43 10.99 0.45
C CYS A 201 -5.95 9.83 -0.43
N LEU A 202 -6.28 8.61 -0.04
CA LEU A 202 -5.78 7.40 -0.66
C LEU A 202 -6.92 6.49 -1.10
N ALA A 203 -6.95 6.15 -2.39
CA ALA A 203 -7.75 5.06 -2.92
C ALA A 203 -6.89 3.81 -3.13
N MET A 204 -7.46 2.64 -2.79
CA MET A 204 -6.84 1.35 -3.04
C MET A 204 -7.58 0.60 -4.14
N PHE A 205 -6.82 0.07 -5.09
CA PHE A 205 -7.30 -0.81 -6.15
C PHE A 205 -6.65 -2.18 -6.05
N THR A 206 -7.42 -3.21 -6.30
CA THR A 206 -7.01 -4.61 -6.21
C THR A 206 -7.44 -5.39 -7.44
N ILE A 207 -7.03 -6.64 -7.54
CA ILE A 207 -7.50 -7.56 -8.60
C ILE A 207 -9.01 -7.84 -8.54
N GLY A 208 -9.68 -7.49 -7.44
CA GLY A 208 -11.12 -7.64 -7.27
C GLY A 208 -11.96 -6.51 -7.88
N ASP A 209 -11.33 -5.38 -8.23
CA ASP A 209 -12.04 -4.23 -8.78
C ASP A 209 -12.44 -4.44 -10.23
N SER A 210 -13.66 -4.01 -10.58
CA SER A 210 -14.17 -4.05 -11.94
C SER A 210 -13.68 -2.87 -12.78
N ASP A 211 -13.74 -2.99 -14.10
CA ASP A 211 -13.41 -1.90 -15.03
C ASP A 211 -14.28 -0.65 -14.76
N GLU A 212 -15.54 -0.88 -14.33
CA GLU A 212 -16.48 0.18 -13.96
C GLU A 212 -15.99 0.97 -12.74
N ALA A 213 -15.34 0.31 -11.75
CA ALA A 213 -14.82 0.99 -10.56
C ALA A 213 -13.77 2.05 -10.94
N TYR A 214 -12.88 1.72 -11.88
CA TYR A 214 -11.88 2.67 -12.40
C TYR A 214 -12.54 3.82 -13.16
N THR A 215 -13.52 3.53 -14.02
CA THR A 215 -14.26 4.57 -14.76
C THR A 215 -14.98 5.51 -13.82
N ARG A 216 -15.73 5.00 -12.84
CA ARG A 216 -16.42 5.82 -11.84
C ARG A 216 -15.46 6.71 -11.04
N MET A 217 -14.30 6.18 -10.62
CA MET A 217 -13.29 6.96 -9.90
C MET A 217 -12.72 8.08 -10.79
N THR A 218 -12.40 7.77 -12.04
CA THR A 218 -11.88 8.74 -13.01
C THR A 218 -12.90 9.86 -13.26
N ASP A 219 -14.13 9.51 -13.56
CA ASP A 219 -15.22 10.47 -13.84
C ASP A 219 -15.47 11.39 -12.64
N ALA A 220 -15.49 10.83 -11.43
CA ALA A 220 -15.66 11.61 -10.20
C ALA A 220 -14.53 12.61 -9.97
N LEU A 221 -13.27 12.17 -10.11
CA LEU A 221 -12.11 13.04 -9.90
C LEU A 221 -12.01 14.15 -10.96
N LEU A 222 -12.32 13.84 -12.24
CA LEU A 222 -12.39 14.85 -13.29
C LEU A 222 -13.53 15.84 -13.06
N ALA A 223 -14.67 15.38 -12.52
CA ALA A 223 -15.79 16.28 -12.18
C ALA A 223 -15.44 17.20 -11.01
N ILE A 224 -14.84 16.66 -9.95
CA ILE A 224 -14.35 17.44 -8.79
C ILE A 224 -13.35 18.50 -9.24
N ASP A 225 -12.38 18.14 -10.10
CA ASP A 225 -11.37 19.07 -10.63
C ASP A 225 -12.01 20.25 -11.40
N ARG A 226 -13.03 19.95 -12.24
CA ARG A 226 -13.82 20.98 -12.93
C ARG A 226 -14.61 21.86 -11.96
N ASP A 227 -15.24 21.26 -10.96
CA ASP A 227 -16.04 21.95 -9.96
C ASP A 227 -15.17 22.91 -9.09
N ILE A 228 -13.94 22.50 -8.76
CA ILE A 228 -12.95 23.36 -8.10
C ILE A 228 -12.64 24.57 -8.99
N SER A 229 -12.37 24.35 -10.29
CA SER A 229 -12.10 25.41 -11.25
C SER A 229 -13.29 26.38 -11.42
N ALA A 230 -14.52 25.88 -11.25
CA ALA A 230 -15.75 26.68 -11.30
C ALA A 230 -16.07 27.39 -9.97
N GLY A 231 -15.28 27.16 -8.90
CA GLY A 231 -15.50 27.79 -7.59
C GLY A 231 -16.65 27.17 -6.78
N LYS A 232 -17.11 25.97 -7.13
CA LYS A 232 -18.21 25.28 -6.42
C LYS A 232 -17.81 24.95 -4.97
N TRP A 233 -16.57 24.52 -4.76
CA TRP A 233 -16.03 24.18 -3.46
C TRP A 233 -15.33 25.38 -2.85
N GLN A 234 -15.74 25.82 -1.64
CA GLN A 234 -15.05 26.89 -0.95
C GLN A 234 -13.69 26.42 -0.49
N THR A 235 -12.66 27.02 -1.05
CA THR A 235 -11.29 26.83 -0.58
C THR A 235 -11.18 27.47 0.80
N GLN A 236 -10.80 26.71 1.82
CA GLN A 236 -10.39 27.31 3.08
C GLN A 236 -9.12 28.13 2.82
N PRO A 237 -9.02 29.37 3.34
CA PRO A 237 -7.75 30.08 3.29
C PRO A 237 -6.71 29.19 3.96
N GLN A 238 -5.61 28.91 3.26
CA GLN A 238 -4.47 28.25 3.88
C GLN A 238 -4.11 29.09 5.10
N THR A 239 -4.26 28.56 6.29
CA THR A 239 -3.70 29.17 7.48
C THR A 239 -2.19 29.14 7.31
N GLU A 240 -1.60 30.28 6.93
CA GLU A 240 -0.17 30.52 7.03
C GLU A 240 0.20 30.42 8.52
N GLY A 241 0.61 29.24 8.97
CA GLY A 241 0.87 29.01 10.39
C GLY A 241 1.16 27.56 10.74
N GLY A 242 1.77 26.82 9.86
CA GLY A 242 2.37 25.53 10.16
C GLY A 242 3.74 25.53 9.52
N ASP A 243 4.77 25.50 10.37
CA ASP A 243 6.16 25.30 10.03
C ASP A 243 6.27 24.46 8.75
N SER A 244 6.72 25.09 7.66
CA SER A 244 7.01 24.43 6.39
C SER A 244 8.25 23.53 6.57
N ARG A 245 8.14 22.53 7.41
CA ARG A 245 8.84 21.30 7.17
C ARG A 245 8.13 20.71 5.97
N GLU A 246 8.67 20.93 4.80
CA GLU A 246 8.63 19.94 3.76
C GLU A 246 8.99 18.63 4.45
N THR A 247 7.99 17.97 4.99
CA THR A 247 8.06 16.55 5.27
C THR A 247 8.14 15.94 3.89
N SER A 248 9.37 15.93 3.36
CA SER A 248 9.73 15.06 2.27
C SER A 248 9.35 13.66 2.76
N LEU A 249 8.15 13.22 2.42
CA LEU A 249 7.68 11.86 2.67
C LEU A 249 8.63 10.82 2.03
N TYR A 250 9.70 11.29 1.36
CA TYR A 250 10.56 10.47 0.51
C TYR A 250 12.03 10.94 0.56
N HIS A 251 12.71 10.61 1.64
CA HIS A 251 14.17 10.50 1.66
C HIS A 251 14.61 9.08 1.99
#